data_6f2850285a85d7d583d1b8ff254fe5c7
#
_entry.id   6f2850285a85d7d583d1b8ff254fe5c7
#
_cell.length_a   1.000
_cell.length_b   1.000
_cell.length_c   1.000
_cell.angle_alpha   90.00
_cell.angle_beta   90.00
_cell.angle_gamma   90.00
#
_symmetry.space_group_name_H-M   'P 1'
#
loop_
_entity.id
_entity.type
_entity.pdbx_description
1 polymer ?
#
loop_
_entity_poly.entity_id
_entity_poly.type
_entity_poly.pdbx_seq_one_letter_code
_entity_poly.pdbx_strand_id
1 'polypeptide(L)'
;MAARPRPTARRIELGHELRQLRQQADLTLQEAVRGFPLSDTKLYRVETGLQDLRNSGDLRKLLERYGVTDEESIDRLLAIQREGSSQEWWTQFKSSLPSGMPRFVGVESAAQEIQAYHPCLVLGLLQTEAYARSLCEVAKPIEDTTNEFIQQVVQLRMKRKESLKREEDPVKLWAILYEPALRYIVGDRDVMREQYEEISKLASLNHVTVQVLPQTVRGYLAEHDFSILHLGDALPSTVQVDNAWSATSVSDKPREVAKFSRKFNALVASSLPPEDTPKFLQELSREITE
;
A
#
# COMPACT_ATOMS: atom_id res chain seq x y z
N MET A 1 6.29 -21.26 13.19
CA MET A 1 7.48 -20.36 13.18
C MET A 1 6.95 -18.93 13.12
N ALA A 2 7.47 -18.00 13.92
CA ALA A 2 7.05 -16.61 13.82
C ALA A 2 7.41 -16.05 12.44
N ALA A 3 6.46 -15.37 11.78
CA ALA A 3 6.67 -14.74 10.48
C ALA A 3 7.89 -13.81 10.57
N ARG A 4 8.76 -13.84 9.54
CA ARG A 4 9.94 -12.95 9.50
C ARG A 4 9.47 -11.50 9.56
N PRO A 5 10.06 -10.67 10.44
CA PRO A 5 9.68 -9.27 10.56
C PRO A 5 9.87 -8.56 9.21
N ARG A 6 8.86 -7.76 8.84
CA ARG A 6 8.88 -6.96 7.61
C ARG A 6 9.62 -5.65 7.90
N PRO A 7 10.76 -5.34 7.26
CA PRO A 7 11.60 -4.19 7.63
C PRO A 7 10.85 -2.86 7.64
N THR A 8 9.95 -2.61 6.67
CA THR A 8 9.13 -1.38 6.66
C THR A 8 8.17 -1.34 7.84
N ALA A 9 7.50 -2.45 8.19
CA ALA A 9 6.64 -2.50 9.38
C ALA A 9 7.42 -2.13 10.63
N ARG A 10 8.62 -2.67 10.79
CA ARG A 10 9.51 -2.37 11.94
C ARG A 10 9.97 -0.91 11.96
N ARG A 11 10.22 -0.31 10.80
CA ARG A 11 10.52 1.14 10.74
C ARG A 11 9.34 2.01 11.11
N ILE A 12 8.14 1.66 10.66
CA ILE A 12 6.91 2.36 11.03
C ILE A 12 6.64 2.20 12.53
N GLU A 13 6.80 1.00 13.06
CA GLU A 13 6.67 0.70 14.49
C GLU A 13 7.64 1.54 15.32
N LEU A 14 8.93 1.51 15.00
CA LEU A 14 9.93 2.33 15.69
C LEU A 14 9.60 3.82 15.61
N GLY A 15 9.22 4.30 14.42
CA GLY A 15 8.88 5.70 14.20
C GLY A 15 7.66 6.13 15.01
N HIS A 16 6.64 5.29 15.09
CA HIS A 16 5.44 5.53 15.89
C HIS A 16 5.76 5.60 17.38
N GLU A 17 6.50 4.64 17.91
CA GLU A 17 6.97 4.62 19.31
C GLU A 17 7.80 5.88 19.65
N LEU A 18 8.76 6.24 18.80
CA LEU A 18 9.58 7.44 18.99
C LEU A 18 8.72 8.72 19.02
N ARG A 19 7.73 8.81 18.13
CA ARG A 19 6.80 9.96 18.09
C ARG A 19 5.97 10.03 19.36
N GLN A 20 5.44 8.90 19.84
CA GLN A 20 4.67 8.86 21.10
C GLN A 20 5.53 9.27 22.30
N LEU A 21 6.73 8.71 22.43
CA LEU A 21 7.65 9.04 23.51
C LEU A 21 8.05 10.52 23.50
N ARG A 22 8.34 11.08 22.31
CA ARG A 22 8.62 12.52 22.18
C ARG A 22 7.44 13.38 22.61
N GLN A 23 6.22 13.01 22.20
CA GLN A 23 4.99 13.73 22.58
C GLN A 23 4.70 13.63 24.08
N GLN A 24 4.93 12.46 24.70
CA GLN A 24 4.80 12.28 26.15
C GLN A 24 5.82 13.10 26.93
N ALA A 25 7.01 13.32 26.35
CA ALA A 25 8.04 14.20 26.90
C ALA A 25 7.76 15.70 26.61
N ASP A 26 6.63 16.03 25.97
CA ASP A 26 6.23 17.40 25.57
C ASP A 26 7.28 18.14 24.72
N LEU A 27 8.01 17.42 23.88
CA LEU A 27 9.07 17.97 23.02
C LEU A 27 8.59 18.17 21.57
N THR A 28 8.94 19.33 21.01
CA THR A 28 8.88 19.56 19.57
C THR A 28 9.98 18.78 18.83
N LEU A 29 9.87 18.61 17.51
CA LEU A 29 10.93 17.98 16.71
C LEU A 29 12.28 18.71 16.86
N GLN A 30 12.27 20.03 16.87
CA GLN A 30 13.48 20.86 17.02
C GLN A 30 14.13 20.69 18.39
N GLU A 31 13.34 20.66 19.44
CA GLU A 31 13.85 20.44 20.81
C GLU A 31 14.41 19.03 20.98
N ALA A 32 13.75 18.03 20.40
CA ALA A 32 14.19 16.64 20.45
C ALA A 32 15.59 16.45 19.82
N VAL A 33 15.93 17.18 18.77
CA VAL A 33 17.23 17.05 18.07
C VAL A 33 18.27 18.08 18.49
N ARG A 34 17.98 18.98 19.43
CA ARG A 34 18.94 19.99 19.86
C ARG A 34 20.24 19.36 20.39
N GLY A 35 21.36 19.67 19.74
CA GLY A 35 22.67 19.10 20.07
C GLY A 35 22.95 17.70 19.54
N PHE A 36 22.09 17.16 18.64
CA PHE A 36 22.34 15.92 17.93
C PHE A 36 22.85 16.16 16.51
N PRO A 37 23.57 15.20 15.88
CA PRO A 37 23.90 15.23 14.46
C PRO A 37 22.67 14.78 13.60
N LEU A 38 21.47 15.16 14.01
CA LEU A 38 20.20 14.78 13.42
C LEU A 38 19.36 16.05 13.24
N SER A 39 18.83 16.30 12.03
CA SER A 39 17.91 17.41 11.81
C SER A 39 16.48 17.04 12.20
N ASP A 40 15.66 18.06 12.50
CA ASP A 40 14.22 17.91 12.73
C ASP A 40 13.49 17.23 11.56
N THR A 41 13.85 17.61 10.33
CA THR A 41 13.35 16.98 9.11
C THR A 41 13.71 15.48 9.03
N LYS A 42 14.93 15.11 9.45
CA LYS A 42 15.35 13.70 9.48
C LYS A 42 14.59 12.94 10.56
N LEU A 43 14.44 13.53 11.77
CA LEU A 43 13.64 12.92 12.85
C LEU A 43 12.19 12.74 12.40
N TYR A 44 11.57 13.75 11.76
CA TYR A 44 10.23 13.62 11.19
C TYR A 44 10.12 12.43 10.22
N ARG A 45 11.11 12.25 9.33
CA ARG A 45 11.14 11.11 8.40
C ARG A 45 11.29 9.77 9.11
N VAL A 46 12.04 9.72 10.20
CA VAL A 46 12.16 8.53 11.05
C VAL A 46 10.81 8.23 11.74
N GLU A 47 10.21 9.23 12.38
CA GLU A 47 8.92 9.10 13.08
C GLU A 47 7.77 8.71 12.15
N THR A 48 7.89 8.98 10.85
CA THR A 48 6.91 8.58 9.83
C THR A 48 7.29 7.31 9.06
N GLY A 49 8.34 6.60 9.50
CA GLY A 49 8.82 5.37 8.84
C GLY A 49 9.42 5.57 7.44
N LEU A 50 9.60 6.85 7.01
CA LEU A 50 10.17 7.20 5.71
C LEU A 50 11.68 6.94 5.61
N GLN A 51 12.34 6.96 6.73
CA GLN A 51 13.79 6.79 6.83
C GLN A 51 14.14 5.96 8.05
N ASP A 52 15.14 5.09 7.91
CA ASP A 52 15.69 4.35 9.05
C ASP A 52 16.62 5.22 9.89
N LEU A 53 16.66 4.94 11.17
CA LEU A 53 17.65 5.46 12.12
C LEU A 53 18.75 4.40 12.32
N ARG A 54 19.79 4.42 11.48
CA ARG A 54 20.80 3.34 11.45
C ARG A 54 21.70 3.28 12.67
N ASN A 55 21.98 4.44 13.27
CA ASN A 55 22.89 4.54 14.40
C ASN A 55 22.16 4.21 15.71
N SER A 56 22.52 3.10 16.34
CA SER A 56 21.95 2.69 17.62
C SER A 56 22.30 3.65 18.77
N GLY A 57 23.46 4.32 18.70
CA GLY A 57 23.85 5.36 19.64
C GLY A 57 22.94 6.60 19.57
N ASP A 58 22.51 6.99 18.35
CA ASP A 58 21.56 8.09 18.19
C ASP A 58 20.16 7.70 18.73
N LEU A 59 19.74 6.45 18.52
CA LEU A 59 18.48 5.96 19.08
C LEU A 59 18.53 6.00 20.64
N ARG A 60 19.56 5.43 21.25
CA ARG A 60 19.71 5.42 22.71
C ARG A 60 19.68 6.83 23.29
N LYS A 61 20.40 7.77 22.70
CA LYS A 61 20.39 9.18 23.12
C LYS A 61 19.02 9.85 22.98
N LEU A 62 18.25 9.55 21.90
CA LEU A 62 16.88 10.06 21.78
C LEU A 62 15.98 9.50 22.88
N LEU A 63 16.08 8.21 23.17
CA LEU A 63 15.30 7.57 24.23
C LEU A 63 15.61 8.17 25.62
N GLU A 64 16.89 8.38 25.93
CA GLU A 64 17.33 9.08 27.15
C GLU A 64 16.72 10.50 27.23
N ARG A 65 16.72 11.25 26.12
CA ARG A 65 16.11 12.59 26.04
C ARG A 65 14.60 12.57 26.26
N TYR A 66 13.93 11.50 25.81
CA TYR A 66 12.50 11.30 26.04
C TYR A 66 12.17 10.78 27.45
N GLY A 67 13.19 10.58 28.28
CA GLY A 67 13.02 10.12 29.65
C GLY A 67 12.85 8.62 29.80
N VAL A 68 13.17 7.84 28.77
CA VAL A 68 13.13 6.36 28.84
C VAL A 68 14.39 5.89 29.55
N THR A 69 14.21 5.33 30.75
CA THR A 69 15.32 4.82 31.61
C THR A 69 15.27 3.30 31.80
N ASP A 70 14.20 2.66 31.35
CA ASP A 70 14.04 1.22 31.44
C ASP A 70 14.81 0.51 30.34
N GLU A 71 15.82 -0.27 30.74
CA GLU A 71 16.71 -0.98 29.79
C GLU A 71 15.96 -2.02 28.95
N GLU A 72 14.89 -2.66 29.47
CA GLU A 72 14.10 -3.62 28.71
C GLU A 72 13.40 -2.94 27.53
N SER A 73 12.81 -1.78 27.76
CA SER A 73 12.20 -0.93 26.72
C SER A 73 13.23 -0.44 25.71
N ILE A 74 14.40 -0.03 26.15
CA ILE A 74 15.50 0.40 25.28
C ILE A 74 15.96 -0.75 24.39
N ASP A 75 16.21 -1.94 24.95
CA ASP A 75 16.65 -3.11 24.22
C ASP A 75 15.59 -3.59 23.20
N ARG A 76 14.29 -3.55 23.54
CA ARG A 76 13.19 -3.81 22.64
C ARG A 76 13.24 -2.87 21.41
N LEU A 77 13.38 -1.57 21.63
CA LEU A 77 13.41 -0.58 20.55
C LEU A 77 14.68 -0.70 19.70
N LEU A 78 15.82 -1.05 20.29
CA LEU A 78 17.05 -1.35 19.56
C LEU A 78 16.91 -2.63 18.70
N ALA A 79 16.17 -3.63 19.15
CA ALA A 79 15.85 -4.81 18.36
C ALA A 79 14.99 -4.46 17.16
N ILE A 80 13.91 -3.69 17.35
CA ILE A 80 13.04 -3.18 16.28
C ILE A 80 13.86 -2.38 15.26
N GLN A 81 14.78 -1.52 15.71
CA GLN A 81 15.68 -0.76 14.84
C GLN A 81 16.53 -1.67 13.94
N ARG A 82 17.15 -2.71 14.50
CA ARG A 82 17.98 -3.67 13.75
C ARG A 82 17.16 -4.39 12.67
N GLU A 83 15.96 -4.84 13.01
CA GLU A 83 15.04 -5.51 12.08
C GLU A 83 14.59 -4.56 10.97
N GLY A 84 14.31 -3.29 11.29
CA GLY A 84 13.90 -2.26 10.34
C GLY A 84 15.02 -1.80 9.40
N SER A 85 16.27 -2.04 9.73
CA SER A 85 17.43 -1.61 8.93
C SER A 85 17.80 -2.60 7.83
N SER A 86 17.13 -3.74 7.71
CA SER A 86 17.41 -4.71 6.64
C SER A 86 16.94 -4.18 5.27
N GLN A 87 17.57 -4.70 4.21
CA GLN A 87 17.27 -4.26 2.85
C GLN A 87 15.91 -4.78 2.39
N GLU A 88 15.08 -3.88 1.90
CA GLU A 88 13.76 -4.18 1.33
C GLU A 88 13.88 -4.75 -0.09
N TRP A 89 13.07 -5.75 -0.40
CA TRP A 89 13.06 -6.40 -1.72
C TRP A 89 12.75 -5.44 -2.89
N TRP A 90 11.98 -4.38 -2.63
CA TRP A 90 11.57 -3.41 -3.66
C TRP A 90 12.65 -2.34 -3.94
N THR A 91 13.73 -2.27 -3.17
CA THR A 91 14.79 -1.26 -3.36
C THR A 91 15.50 -1.38 -4.70
N GLN A 92 15.54 -2.58 -5.28
CA GLN A 92 16.09 -2.81 -6.63
C GLN A 92 15.30 -2.08 -7.73
N PHE A 93 14.01 -1.74 -7.50
CA PHE A 93 13.14 -1.05 -8.44
C PHE A 93 13.10 0.48 -8.25
N LYS A 94 13.88 1.03 -7.33
CA LYS A 94 13.81 2.45 -6.95
C LYS A 94 13.92 3.43 -8.11
N SER A 95 14.77 3.12 -9.11
CA SER A 95 14.98 3.98 -10.29
C SER A 95 13.75 4.07 -11.22
N SER A 96 12.83 3.10 -11.11
CA SER A 96 11.63 2.99 -11.96
C SER A 96 10.36 3.35 -11.21
N LEU A 97 10.46 3.86 -9.98
CA LEU A 97 9.30 4.18 -9.16
C LEU A 97 9.02 5.69 -9.18
N PRO A 98 7.77 6.09 -9.46
CA PRO A 98 7.32 7.48 -9.29
C PRO A 98 7.50 7.97 -7.85
N SER A 99 7.47 9.29 -7.67
CA SER A 99 7.57 9.92 -6.35
C SER A 99 6.48 9.39 -5.40
N GLY A 100 6.85 9.04 -4.17
CA GLY A 100 5.94 8.47 -3.16
C GLY A 100 5.71 6.96 -3.27
N MET A 101 5.85 6.36 -4.45
CA MET A 101 5.65 4.93 -4.67
C MET A 101 6.56 4.04 -3.80
N PRO A 102 7.86 4.36 -3.58
CA PRO A 102 8.69 3.58 -2.67
C PRO A 102 8.12 3.48 -1.24
N ARG A 103 7.54 4.58 -0.74
CA ARG A 103 6.87 4.59 0.56
C ARG A 103 5.62 3.70 0.54
N PHE A 104 4.79 3.85 -0.48
CA PHE A 104 3.57 3.06 -0.64
C PHE A 104 3.87 1.57 -0.69
N VAL A 105 4.80 1.13 -1.56
CA VAL A 105 5.19 -0.29 -1.68
C VAL A 105 5.71 -0.84 -0.34
N GLY A 106 6.48 -0.03 0.39
CA GLY A 106 6.96 -0.39 1.72
C GLY A 106 5.81 -0.59 2.71
N VAL A 107 4.85 0.36 2.79
CA VAL A 107 3.69 0.28 3.68
C VAL A 107 2.77 -0.88 3.25
N GLU A 108 2.50 -1.04 1.95
CA GLU A 108 1.71 -2.14 1.40
C GLU A 108 2.32 -3.51 1.75
N SER A 109 3.64 -3.63 1.64
CA SER A 109 4.32 -4.89 2.00
C SER A 109 4.17 -5.25 3.47
N ALA A 110 3.96 -4.25 4.33
CA ALA A 110 3.76 -4.39 5.76
C ALA A 110 2.29 -4.59 6.16
N ALA A 111 1.35 -4.26 5.26
CA ALA A 111 -0.07 -4.33 5.56
C ALA A 111 -0.54 -5.76 5.86
N GLN A 112 -1.45 -5.87 6.83
CA GLN A 112 -2.20 -7.09 7.15
C GLN A 112 -3.54 -7.13 6.40
N GLU A 113 -4.14 -5.94 6.17
CA GLU A 113 -5.37 -5.79 5.40
C GLU A 113 -5.27 -4.56 4.50
N ILE A 114 -5.83 -4.67 3.29
CA ILE A 114 -5.91 -3.60 2.29
C ILE A 114 -7.37 -3.46 1.86
N GLN A 115 -7.91 -2.26 2.00
CA GLN A 115 -9.20 -1.86 1.45
C GLN A 115 -8.94 -0.89 0.30
N ALA A 116 -9.35 -1.23 -0.92
CA ALA A 116 -9.02 -0.46 -2.11
C ALA A 116 -10.23 -0.19 -2.99
N TYR A 117 -10.32 1.00 -3.55
CA TYR A 117 -11.29 1.38 -4.57
C TYR A 117 -10.59 1.85 -5.83
N HIS A 118 -10.98 1.32 -7.00
CA HIS A 118 -10.40 1.64 -8.29
C HIS A 118 -11.49 1.93 -9.34
N PRO A 119 -11.63 3.21 -9.79
CA PRO A 119 -12.67 3.61 -10.72
C PRO A 119 -12.31 3.43 -12.20
N CYS A 120 -11.02 3.49 -12.57
CA CYS A 120 -10.60 3.58 -13.97
C CYS A 120 -9.90 2.34 -14.51
N LEU A 121 -9.12 1.67 -13.67
CA LEU A 121 -8.31 0.52 -14.02
C LEU A 121 -8.43 -0.56 -12.95
N VAL A 122 -8.13 -1.80 -13.31
CA VAL A 122 -8.06 -2.90 -12.32
C VAL A 122 -6.94 -2.62 -11.32
N LEU A 123 -7.21 -2.84 -10.02
CA LEU A 123 -6.23 -2.73 -8.93
C LEU A 123 -4.97 -3.54 -9.24
N GLY A 124 -3.80 -2.95 -9.01
CA GLY A 124 -2.50 -3.56 -9.34
C GLY A 124 -2.28 -4.95 -8.74
N LEU A 125 -2.79 -5.23 -7.54
CA LEU A 125 -2.71 -6.54 -6.89
C LEU A 125 -3.58 -7.62 -7.58
N LEU A 126 -4.57 -7.22 -8.37
CA LEU A 126 -5.45 -8.12 -9.12
C LEU A 126 -5.03 -8.28 -10.59
N GLN A 127 -4.07 -7.47 -11.09
CA GLN A 127 -3.67 -7.50 -12.50
C GLN A 127 -2.96 -8.80 -12.88
N THR A 128 -3.19 -9.26 -14.12
CA THR A 128 -2.31 -10.22 -14.79
C THR A 128 -1.06 -9.54 -15.31
N GLU A 129 -0.02 -10.30 -15.65
CA GLU A 129 1.18 -9.73 -16.27
C GLU A 129 0.87 -9.11 -17.64
N ALA A 130 0.04 -9.78 -18.45
CA ALA A 130 -0.37 -9.30 -19.76
C ALA A 130 -1.12 -7.97 -19.67
N TYR A 131 -2.09 -7.84 -18.75
CA TYR A 131 -2.81 -6.59 -18.49
C TYR A 131 -1.87 -5.46 -18.05
N ALA A 132 -0.99 -5.73 -17.08
CA ALA A 132 -0.03 -4.76 -16.58
C ALA A 132 0.95 -4.27 -17.68
N ARG A 133 1.40 -5.19 -18.54
CA ARG A 133 2.28 -4.89 -19.67
C ARG A 133 1.57 -4.04 -20.71
N SER A 134 0.36 -4.42 -21.10
CA SER A 134 -0.44 -3.66 -22.08
C SER A 134 -0.70 -2.22 -21.64
N LEU A 135 -0.99 -1.99 -20.35
CA LEU A 135 -1.11 -0.63 -19.82
C LEU A 135 0.17 0.19 -20.00
N CYS A 136 1.33 -0.40 -19.71
CA CYS A 136 2.61 0.29 -19.83
C CYS A 136 2.98 0.54 -21.30
N GLU A 137 2.68 -0.39 -22.20
CA GLU A 137 2.97 -0.27 -23.63
C GLU A 137 2.15 0.83 -24.30
N VAL A 138 0.87 0.95 -23.94
CA VAL A 138 0.01 2.06 -24.43
C VAL A 138 0.50 3.41 -23.89
N ALA A 139 0.94 3.48 -22.64
CA ALA A 139 1.46 4.71 -22.05
C ALA A 139 2.87 5.09 -22.54
N LYS A 140 3.65 4.14 -23.07
CA LYS A 140 5.05 4.30 -23.45
C LYS A 140 5.35 5.54 -24.31
N PRO A 141 4.63 5.83 -25.41
CA PRO A 141 4.90 7.00 -26.22
C PRO A 141 4.49 8.32 -25.57
N ILE A 142 3.61 8.28 -24.57
CA ILE A 142 3.12 9.46 -23.85
C ILE A 142 4.06 9.80 -22.70
N GLU A 143 4.51 8.78 -21.96
CA GLU A 143 5.35 8.90 -20.78
C GLU A 143 6.86 8.81 -21.09
N ASP A 144 7.23 8.69 -22.37
CA ASP A 144 8.62 8.57 -22.87
C ASP A 144 9.45 7.52 -22.10
N THR A 145 8.87 6.33 -21.91
CA THR A 145 9.49 5.26 -21.12
C THR A 145 10.19 4.23 -22.01
N THR A 146 11.11 3.43 -21.43
CA THR A 146 11.86 2.39 -22.13
C THR A 146 11.24 0.99 -21.91
N ASN A 147 11.64 0.01 -22.73
CA ASN A 147 11.23 -1.39 -22.53
C ASN A 147 11.74 -1.94 -21.19
N GLU A 148 12.95 -1.55 -20.77
CA GLU A 148 13.53 -1.93 -19.48
C GLU A 148 12.70 -1.37 -18.32
N PHE A 149 12.25 -0.13 -18.44
CA PHE A 149 11.35 0.48 -17.46
C PHE A 149 10.04 -0.30 -17.35
N ILE A 150 9.39 -0.62 -18.49
CA ILE A 150 8.16 -1.42 -18.54
C ILE A 150 8.38 -2.78 -17.86
N GLN A 151 9.47 -3.47 -18.19
CA GLN A 151 9.79 -4.75 -17.58
C GLN A 151 9.92 -4.64 -16.04
N GLN A 152 10.60 -3.61 -15.54
CA GLN A 152 10.74 -3.39 -14.11
C GLN A 152 9.42 -3.08 -13.41
N VAL A 153 8.57 -2.25 -14.01
CA VAL A 153 7.24 -1.91 -13.47
C VAL A 153 6.34 -3.16 -13.42
N VAL A 154 6.34 -3.96 -14.47
CA VAL A 154 5.57 -5.21 -14.52
C VAL A 154 6.07 -6.21 -13.47
N GLN A 155 7.39 -6.43 -13.38
CA GLN A 155 7.99 -7.29 -12.36
C GLN A 155 7.64 -6.83 -10.94
N LEU A 156 7.70 -5.53 -10.67
CA LEU A 156 7.30 -4.98 -9.39
C LEU A 156 5.84 -5.28 -9.06
N ARG A 157 4.92 -5.08 -10.04
CA ARG A 157 3.49 -5.38 -9.84
C ARG A 157 3.27 -6.86 -9.53
N MET A 158 3.90 -7.76 -10.28
CA MET A 158 3.80 -9.21 -10.02
C MET A 158 4.37 -9.58 -8.65
N LYS A 159 5.50 -8.96 -8.26
CA LYS A 159 6.09 -9.17 -6.94
C LYS A 159 5.20 -8.68 -5.79
N ARG A 160 4.54 -7.54 -5.95
CA ARG A 160 3.56 -7.04 -4.96
C ARG A 160 2.39 -8.02 -4.80
N LYS A 161 1.88 -8.56 -5.90
CA LYS A 161 0.78 -9.53 -5.93
C LYS A 161 1.08 -10.82 -5.15
N GLU A 162 2.35 -11.22 -5.01
CA GLU A 162 2.75 -12.38 -4.19
C GLU A 162 2.28 -12.26 -2.74
N SER A 163 2.00 -11.04 -2.25
CA SER A 163 1.46 -10.80 -0.91
C SER A 163 0.11 -11.49 -0.67
N LEU A 164 -0.71 -11.65 -1.72
CA LEU A 164 -1.99 -12.36 -1.68
C LEU A 164 -1.83 -13.88 -1.68
N LYS A 165 -0.67 -14.41 -2.13
CA LYS A 165 -0.43 -15.83 -2.33
C LYS A 165 0.51 -16.43 -1.26
N ARG A 166 0.82 -15.69 -0.19
CA ARG A 166 1.66 -16.20 0.90
C ARG A 166 0.97 -17.35 1.61
N GLU A 167 1.73 -18.38 1.97
CA GLU A 167 1.24 -19.49 2.77
C GLU A 167 1.00 -19.08 4.23
N GLU A 168 1.89 -18.25 4.77
CA GLU A 168 1.77 -17.68 6.11
C GLU A 168 1.41 -16.20 6.01
N ASP A 169 0.42 -15.76 6.76
CA ASP A 169 -0.04 -14.36 6.84
C ASP A 169 -0.27 -13.70 5.46
N PRO A 170 -1.11 -14.26 4.56
CA PRO A 170 -1.49 -13.56 3.35
C PRO A 170 -2.19 -12.26 3.70
N VAL A 171 -1.95 -11.21 2.90
CA VAL A 171 -2.64 -9.95 3.10
C VAL A 171 -4.13 -10.11 2.82
N LYS A 172 -4.98 -9.63 3.72
CA LYS A 172 -6.42 -9.56 3.47
C LYS A 172 -6.70 -8.43 2.49
N LEU A 173 -7.41 -8.73 1.43
CA LEU A 173 -7.78 -7.73 0.43
C LEU A 173 -9.29 -7.58 0.34
N TRP A 174 -9.78 -6.33 0.41
CA TRP A 174 -11.14 -5.98 0.03
C TRP A 174 -11.07 -4.91 -1.06
N ALA A 175 -11.33 -5.32 -2.29
CA ALA A 175 -11.26 -4.46 -3.47
C ALA A 175 -12.65 -4.14 -4.01
N ILE A 176 -12.90 -2.87 -4.30
CA ILE A 176 -14.09 -2.41 -5.02
C ILE A 176 -13.63 -1.90 -6.38
N LEU A 177 -14.10 -2.53 -7.44
CA LEU A 177 -13.83 -2.13 -8.81
C LEU A 177 -15.09 -1.47 -9.40
N TYR A 178 -14.95 -0.24 -9.87
CA TYR A 178 -16.05 0.40 -10.59
C TYR A 178 -16.21 -0.25 -11.97
N GLU A 179 -17.43 -0.53 -12.39
CA GLU A 179 -17.74 -1.24 -13.64
C GLU A 179 -16.96 -0.70 -14.87
N PRO A 180 -16.82 0.62 -15.10
CA PRO A 180 -16.01 1.14 -16.19
C PRO A 180 -14.56 0.66 -16.20
N ALA A 181 -13.93 0.42 -15.03
CA ALA A 181 -12.58 -0.13 -14.95
C ALA A 181 -12.48 -1.56 -15.50
N LEU A 182 -13.57 -2.30 -15.48
CA LEU A 182 -13.68 -3.65 -16.03
C LEU A 182 -14.11 -3.64 -17.50
N ARG A 183 -14.83 -2.63 -17.96
CA ARG A 183 -15.29 -2.50 -19.36
C ARG A 183 -14.25 -1.84 -20.27
N TYR A 184 -13.30 -1.09 -19.72
CA TYR A 184 -12.22 -0.50 -20.50
C TYR A 184 -11.28 -1.60 -20.98
N ILE A 185 -11.20 -1.78 -22.31
CA ILE A 185 -10.37 -2.82 -22.93
C ILE A 185 -8.91 -2.40 -22.85
N VAL A 186 -8.11 -3.17 -22.12
CA VAL A 186 -6.67 -3.03 -22.01
C VAL A 186 -6.01 -4.15 -22.80
N GLY A 187 -5.13 -3.78 -23.74
CA GLY A 187 -4.57 -4.74 -24.69
C GLY A 187 -5.62 -5.20 -25.70
N ASP A 188 -5.93 -6.47 -25.67
CA ASP A 188 -6.93 -7.10 -26.51
C ASP A 188 -7.97 -7.91 -25.72
N ARG A 189 -8.87 -8.59 -26.43
CA ARG A 189 -9.93 -9.41 -25.83
C ARG A 189 -9.38 -10.60 -25.02
N ASP A 190 -8.26 -11.16 -25.44
CA ASP A 190 -7.64 -12.30 -24.74
C ASP A 190 -7.02 -11.87 -23.42
N VAL A 191 -6.33 -10.72 -23.41
CA VAL A 191 -5.82 -10.09 -22.19
C VAL A 191 -6.95 -9.81 -21.19
N MET A 192 -8.09 -9.30 -21.66
CA MET A 192 -9.22 -9.01 -20.76
C MET A 192 -9.87 -10.29 -20.24
N ARG A 193 -9.99 -11.35 -21.04
CA ARG A 193 -10.51 -12.65 -20.55
C ARG A 193 -9.61 -13.24 -19.45
N GLU A 194 -8.30 -13.28 -19.69
CA GLU A 194 -7.33 -13.70 -18.68
C GLU A 194 -7.44 -12.87 -17.39
N GLN A 195 -7.64 -11.55 -17.56
CA GLN A 195 -7.81 -10.65 -16.43
C GLN A 195 -9.07 -10.95 -15.61
N TYR A 196 -10.21 -11.23 -16.23
CA TYR A 196 -11.45 -11.59 -15.53
C TYR A 196 -11.33 -12.95 -14.81
N GLU A 197 -10.69 -13.94 -15.45
CA GLU A 197 -10.41 -15.23 -14.87
C GLU A 197 -9.51 -15.11 -13.63
N GLU A 198 -8.45 -14.28 -13.71
CA GLU A 198 -7.54 -14.06 -12.56
C GLU A 198 -8.26 -13.36 -11.40
N ILE A 199 -9.13 -12.36 -11.67
CA ILE A 199 -9.93 -11.72 -10.60
C ILE A 199 -10.84 -12.76 -9.95
N SER A 200 -11.55 -13.58 -10.73
CA SER A 200 -12.43 -14.62 -10.22
C SER A 200 -11.68 -15.65 -9.39
N LYS A 201 -10.49 -16.07 -9.84
CA LYS A 201 -9.60 -16.98 -9.12
C LYS A 201 -9.12 -16.38 -7.79
N LEU A 202 -8.70 -15.13 -7.78
CA LEU A 202 -8.27 -14.46 -6.54
C LEU A 202 -9.44 -14.25 -5.58
N ALA A 203 -10.62 -13.89 -6.09
CA ALA A 203 -11.84 -13.74 -5.29
C ALA A 203 -12.33 -15.05 -4.65
N SER A 204 -11.87 -16.22 -5.10
CA SER A 204 -12.15 -17.50 -4.46
C SER A 204 -11.30 -17.77 -3.20
N LEU A 205 -10.28 -16.96 -2.93
CA LEU A 205 -9.47 -17.08 -1.72
C LEU A 205 -10.21 -16.48 -0.51
N ASN A 206 -10.19 -17.17 0.62
CA ASN A 206 -10.94 -16.77 1.83
C ASN A 206 -10.57 -15.38 2.39
N HIS A 207 -9.39 -14.86 2.06
CA HIS A 207 -8.88 -13.56 2.51
C HIS A 207 -8.98 -12.47 1.43
N VAL A 208 -9.62 -12.76 0.30
CA VAL A 208 -9.79 -11.80 -0.81
C VAL A 208 -11.27 -11.60 -1.08
N THR A 209 -11.73 -10.36 -0.92
CA THR A 209 -13.08 -9.94 -1.28
C THR A 209 -13.00 -8.96 -2.45
N VAL A 210 -13.72 -9.24 -3.53
CA VAL A 210 -13.85 -8.33 -4.67
C VAL A 210 -15.32 -8.03 -4.90
N GLN A 211 -15.66 -6.75 -4.96
CA GLN A 211 -16.99 -6.27 -5.29
C GLN A 211 -16.95 -5.39 -6.54
N VAL A 212 -18.01 -5.43 -7.30
CA VAL A 212 -18.23 -4.53 -8.44
C VAL A 212 -19.19 -3.44 -8.05
N LEU A 213 -18.79 -2.18 -8.27
CA LEU A 213 -19.69 -1.04 -8.19
C LEU A 213 -20.31 -0.81 -9.57
N PRO A 214 -21.61 -1.09 -9.80
CA PRO A 214 -22.23 -0.91 -11.11
C PRO A 214 -22.34 0.57 -11.48
N GLN A 215 -22.19 0.91 -12.75
CA GLN A 215 -22.37 2.28 -13.23
C GLN A 215 -23.84 2.78 -13.14
N THR A 216 -24.77 1.85 -12.99
CA THR A 216 -26.20 2.15 -12.84
C THR A 216 -26.62 2.43 -11.39
N VAL A 217 -25.72 2.26 -10.42
CA VAL A 217 -26.04 2.45 -9.01
C VAL A 217 -26.32 3.93 -8.70
N ARG A 218 -27.32 4.14 -7.83
CA ARG A 218 -27.68 5.48 -7.32
C ARG A 218 -27.06 5.75 -5.93
N GLY A 219 -25.89 5.18 -5.67
CA GLY A 219 -25.17 5.28 -4.41
C GLY A 219 -24.01 6.27 -4.45
N TYR A 220 -23.09 6.11 -3.51
CA TYR A 220 -21.89 6.92 -3.44
C TYR A 220 -20.86 6.48 -4.49
N LEU A 221 -20.25 7.44 -5.15
CA LEU A 221 -19.13 7.27 -6.07
C LEU A 221 -17.97 8.16 -5.61
N ALA A 222 -16.77 7.59 -5.47
CA ALA A 222 -15.56 8.38 -5.25
C ALA A 222 -14.91 8.72 -6.61
N GLU A 223 -14.38 9.95 -6.72
CA GLU A 223 -13.79 10.46 -7.96
C GLU A 223 -12.44 9.83 -8.28
N HIS A 224 -11.68 9.47 -7.25
CA HIS A 224 -10.30 8.97 -7.37
C HIS A 224 -10.15 7.62 -6.67
N ASP A 225 -9.21 6.85 -7.17
CA ASP A 225 -8.76 5.64 -6.49
C ASP A 225 -8.08 5.96 -5.16
N PHE A 226 -8.19 5.02 -4.24
CA PHE A 226 -7.48 5.07 -2.96
C PHE A 226 -7.33 3.68 -2.38
N SER A 227 -6.33 3.54 -1.49
CA SER A 227 -6.17 2.35 -0.67
C SER A 227 -6.02 2.73 0.80
N ILE A 228 -6.67 1.97 1.68
CA ILE A 228 -6.48 2.03 3.13
C ILE A 228 -5.67 0.80 3.52
N LEU A 229 -4.52 1.02 4.14
CA LEU A 229 -3.56 -0.01 4.53
C LEU A 229 -3.60 -0.13 6.05
N HIS A 230 -4.05 -1.29 6.55
CA HIS A 230 -4.10 -1.60 7.98
C HIS A 230 -2.84 -2.40 8.35
N LEU A 231 -2.07 -1.87 9.29
CA LEU A 231 -0.77 -2.43 9.71
C LEU A 231 -0.86 -3.30 10.98
N GLY A 232 -2.08 -3.58 11.44
CA GLY A 232 -2.39 -4.24 12.70
C GLY A 232 -2.81 -3.24 13.78
N ASP A 233 -3.23 -3.77 14.94
CA ASP A 233 -3.84 -2.96 16.01
C ASP A 233 -2.86 -1.97 16.66
N ALA A 234 -1.57 -2.28 16.65
CA ALA A 234 -0.54 -1.47 17.28
C ALA A 234 -0.10 -0.26 16.45
N LEU A 235 -0.42 -0.22 15.15
CA LEU A 235 0.06 0.81 14.23
C LEU A 235 -1.10 1.56 13.57
N PRO A 236 -0.94 2.87 13.30
CA PRO A 236 -1.97 3.63 12.61
C PRO A 236 -2.17 3.10 11.20
N SER A 237 -3.43 3.01 10.79
CA SER A 237 -3.78 2.77 9.39
C SER A 237 -3.30 3.92 8.51
N THR A 238 -3.02 3.62 7.26
CA THR A 238 -2.47 4.58 6.31
C THR A 238 -3.34 4.63 5.07
N VAL A 239 -3.63 5.82 4.57
CA VAL A 239 -4.33 6.04 3.30
C VAL A 239 -3.33 6.40 2.22
N GLN A 240 -3.46 5.75 1.07
CA GLN A 240 -2.77 6.09 -0.16
C GLN A 240 -3.78 6.64 -1.18
N VAL A 241 -3.37 7.67 -1.90
CA VAL A 241 -4.10 8.26 -3.04
C VAL A 241 -3.07 8.64 -4.11
N ASP A 242 -3.32 8.28 -5.35
CA ASP A 242 -2.52 8.77 -6.48
C ASP A 242 -3.05 10.12 -6.97
N ASN A 243 -2.16 10.97 -7.43
CA ASN A 243 -2.53 12.28 -7.94
C ASN A 243 -2.27 12.37 -9.46
N ALA A 244 -2.75 13.45 -10.08
CA ALA A 244 -2.63 13.68 -11.53
C ALA A 244 -1.17 13.80 -12.04
N TRP A 245 -0.19 13.94 -11.14
CA TRP A 245 1.25 13.99 -11.48
C TRP A 245 1.91 12.61 -11.40
N SER A 246 1.12 11.53 -11.36
CA SER A 246 1.60 10.17 -11.12
C SER A 246 2.39 10.00 -9.82
N ALA A 247 2.22 10.92 -8.87
CA ALA A 247 2.85 10.84 -7.55
C ALA A 247 1.88 10.25 -6.53
N THR A 248 2.40 9.35 -5.71
CA THR A 248 1.64 8.68 -4.66
C THR A 248 1.73 9.45 -3.35
N SER A 249 0.60 9.88 -2.84
CA SER A 249 0.46 10.52 -1.52
C SER A 249 0.06 9.49 -0.48
N VAL A 250 0.71 9.52 0.68
CA VAL A 250 0.46 8.59 1.79
C VAL A 250 0.28 9.39 3.07
N SER A 251 -0.81 9.12 3.81
CA SER A 251 -1.12 9.80 5.07
C SER A 251 -1.59 8.82 6.14
N ASP A 252 -1.10 9.01 7.36
CA ASP A 252 -1.48 8.29 8.58
C ASP A 252 -2.31 9.15 9.55
N LYS A 253 -2.72 10.34 9.12
CA LYS A 253 -3.50 11.26 9.97
C LYS A 253 -4.88 10.67 10.27
N PRO A 254 -5.28 10.53 11.54
CA PRO A 254 -6.53 9.87 11.93
C PRO A 254 -7.77 10.45 11.25
N ARG A 255 -7.82 11.79 11.07
CA ARG A 255 -8.94 12.47 10.40
C ARG A 255 -9.05 12.07 8.93
N GLU A 256 -7.92 11.94 8.23
CA GLU A 256 -7.87 11.54 6.82
C GLU A 256 -8.25 10.06 6.68
N VAL A 257 -7.66 9.19 7.51
CA VAL A 257 -8.01 7.76 7.55
C VAL A 257 -9.51 7.58 7.80
N ALA A 258 -10.07 8.20 8.83
CA ALA A 258 -11.49 8.11 9.12
C ALA A 258 -12.39 8.63 7.98
N LYS A 259 -11.96 9.67 7.24
CA LYS A 259 -12.66 10.16 6.05
C LYS A 259 -12.72 9.10 4.95
N PHE A 260 -11.58 8.46 4.65
CA PHE A 260 -11.52 7.44 3.60
C PHE A 260 -12.20 6.14 4.01
N SER A 261 -12.17 5.76 5.30
CA SER A 261 -12.95 4.61 5.81
C SER A 261 -14.45 4.82 5.62
N ARG A 262 -14.99 6.03 5.87
CA ARG A 262 -16.39 6.34 5.57
C ARG A 262 -16.71 6.26 4.08
N LYS A 263 -15.80 6.75 3.21
CA LYS A 263 -15.96 6.61 1.75
C LYS A 263 -16.00 5.14 1.35
N PHE A 264 -15.09 4.32 1.85
CA PHE A 264 -15.02 2.91 1.54
C PHE A 264 -16.31 2.17 1.97
N ASN A 265 -16.80 2.41 3.19
CA ASN A 265 -18.04 1.83 3.67
C ASN A 265 -19.27 2.23 2.82
N ALA A 266 -19.30 3.48 2.35
CA ALA A 266 -20.35 3.93 1.44
C ALA A 266 -20.29 3.26 0.05
N LEU A 267 -19.06 3.01 -0.46
CA LEU A 267 -18.85 2.26 -1.70
C LEU A 267 -19.25 0.79 -1.53
N VAL A 268 -18.89 0.14 -0.42
CA VAL A 268 -19.32 -1.23 -0.08
C VAL A 268 -20.84 -1.35 -0.13
N ALA A 269 -21.54 -0.42 0.53
CA ALA A 269 -23.01 -0.41 0.57
C ALA A 269 -23.66 -0.14 -0.81
N SER A 270 -22.92 0.44 -1.74
CA SER A 270 -23.38 0.75 -3.10
C SER A 270 -22.99 -0.32 -4.13
N SER A 271 -22.13 -1.27 -3.76
CA SER A 271 -21.60 -2.32 -4.64
C SER A 271 -22.49 -3.56 -4.65
N LEU A 272 -22.34 -4.37 -5.69
CA LEU A 272 -22.93 -5.71 -5.72
C LEU A 272 -22.37 -6.57 -4.58
N PRO A 273 -23.14 -7.54 -4.07
CA PRO A 273 -22.64 -8.55 -3.14
C PRO A 273 -21.38 -9.24 -3.72
N PRO A 274 -20.39 -9.59 -2.89
CA PRO A 274 -19.17 -10.25 -3.38
C PRO A 274 -19.41 -11.54 -4.17
N GLU A 275 -20.44 -12.29 -3.81
CA GLU A 275 -20.86 -13.54 -4.47
C GLU A 275 -21.35 -13.36 -5.91
N ASP A 276 -21.78 -12.15 -6.27
CA ASP A 276 -22.21 -11.81 -7.64
C ASP A 276 -21.03 -11.44 -8.56
N THR A 277 -19.86 -11.14 -8.02
CA THR A 277 -18.68 -10.72 -8.79
C THR A 277 -18.26 -11.75 -9.85
N PRO A 278 -18.17 -13.08 -9.56
CA PRO A 278 -17.79 -14.06 -10.59
C PRO A 278 -18.78 -14.12 -11.74
N LYS A 279 -20.07 -14.05 -11.46
CA LYS A 279 -21.13 -14.02 -12.48
C LYS A 279 -21.01 -12.78 -13.36
N PHE A 280 -20.82 -11.60 -12.74
CA PHE A 280 -20.65 -10.34 -13.47
C PHE A 280 -19.44 -10.39 -14.42
N LEU A 281 -18.31 -10.90 -13.96
CA LEU A 281 -17.10 -11.07 -14.80
C LEU A 281 -17.31 -12.05 -15.93
N GLN A 282 -18.08 -13.12 -15.70
CA GLN A 282 -18.42 -14.08 -16.74
C GLN A 282 -19.32 -13.46 -17.84
N GLU A 283 -20.25 -12.58 -17.44
CA GLU A 283 -21.10 -11.83 -18.38
C GLU A 283 -20.23 -10.88 -19.22
N LEU A 284 -19.33 -10.11 -18.61
CA LEU A 284 -18.37 -9.27 -19.33
C LEU A 284 -17.50 -10.08 -20.31
N SER A 285 -17.02 -11.25 -19.90
CA SER A 285 -16.21 -12.13 -20.77
C SER A 285 -16.97 -12.59 -22.02
N ARG A 286 -18.27 -12.81 -21.91
CA ARG A 286 -19.13 -13.14 -23.08
C ARG A 286 -19.34 -11.94 -23.99
N GLU A 287 -19.67 -10.75 -23.41
CA GLU A 287 -19.89 -9.52 -24.17
C GLU A 287 -18.68 -9.12 -25.02
N ILE A 288 -17.46 -9.30 -24.54
CA ILE A 288 -16.26 -8.97 -25.32
C ILE A 288 -15.95 -10.03 -26.42
N THR A 289 -16.60 -11.19 -26.41
CA THR A 289 -16.37 -12.26 -27.39
C THR A 289 -17.30 -12.10 -28.60
N GLU A 290 -18.46 -11.49 -28.41
CA GLU A 290 -19.41 -11.12 -29.46
C GLU A 290 -18.92 -9.87 -30.23
#